data_f312ce3a984c6bf91bcbe51b1aa2fb1f
#
_entry.id   f312ce3a984c6bf91bcbe51b1aa2fb1f
#
_cell.length_a   1.000
_cell.length_b   1.000
_cell.length_c   1.000
_cell.angle_alpha   90.00
_cell.angle_beta   90.00
_cell.angle_gamma   90.00
#
_symmetry.space_group_name_H-M   'P 1'
#
loop_
_entity.id
_entity.type
_entity.pdbx_description
1 polymer ?
#
loop_
_entity_poly.entity_id
_entity_poly.type
_entity_poly.pdbx_seq_one_letter_code
_entity_poly.pdbx_strand_id
1 'polypeptide(L)'
;SRTIVYKGMFLVGQLRTFFGDLQSQDYESAIAVVHSRFSTNTNPSWERAHPNRFMVHNGEINTIRGNADKMLAREENMESPYLEGQLHKVLPVVNRNGSDSAMLDNTLEFLVMSGMELPLAVMITIPEPWANNDTISQAKRDFYQYYATMMEPWDGPASILFSDGDVMGAVLDRNGLRPSRYYITSDGYMILSSEVGVLPIPEEKIVLKERLHPGKMLLVDTVKGKVIDDNELKEGYAKMQPYGEWLDSHLVQLKDIKIPNERPEEYTPEQRARLQKAFGYTYEQYRTSIRNMALNGAESIGAMGVDTPLAVFSKQNRPLFDYFKQLFAQVTNPPIDAIREEIVTSTSVYVGKDGNLLEQKPENCQVLKINNPILTNTDMMKIKSFKHEGFKTAVVSTLYYKSTKLERAIDRLFVEVDKAFREGANILVLSDRGVDENHMPIPSLLAVSAVHQHLVKTKKSTSLAIILESGEPREVHHFATLLGYGASAINPYLALETIHELIDSHMLEKDYYAAVDDYNHAVISGIVKIASKMGISTIQSYQGSQIFEAIGIS
;
A
#
# COMPACT_ATOMS: atom_id res chain seq x y z
N SER A 1 -0.24 -19.29 27.66
CA SER A 1 -0.46 -19.49 26.23
C SER A 1 -1.71 -20.35 26.03
N ARG A 2 -2.54 -19.98 25.05
CA ARG A 2 -3.75 -20.73 24.68
C ARG A 2 -3.51 -21.66 23.48
N THR A 3 -2.37 -21.51 22.83
CA THR A 3 -1.99 -22.27 21.63
C THR A 3 -0.63 -22.93 21.81
N ILE A 4 -0.43 -24.05 21.14
CA ILE A 4 0.85 -24.74 21.03
C ILE A 4 1.20 -24.81 19.53
N VAL A 5 2.43 -24.46 19.18
CA VAL A 5 2.90 -24.45 17.79
C VAL A 5 3.98 -25.52 17.61
N TYR A 6 3.71 -26.50 16.75
CA TYR A 6 4.63 -27.53 16.34
C TYR A 6 5.10 -27.23 14.93
N LYS A 7 6.38 -26.91 14.75
CA LYS A 7 6.91 -26.57 13.44
C LYS A 7 8.36 -26.97 13.28
N GLY A 8 8.80 -27.09 12.03
CA GLY A 8 10.18 -27.42 11.68
C GLY A 8 10.31 -27.80 10.21
N MET A 9 11.51 -28.19 9.83
CA MET A 9 11.81 -28.71 8.50
C MET A 9 11.66 -30.23 8.53
N PHE A 10 10.44 -30.72 8.29
CA PHE A 10 10.08 -32.15 8.35
C PHE A 10 9.44 -32.60 7.04
N LEU A 11 9.58 -33.89 6.74
CA LEU A 11 8.58 -34.58 5.94
C LEU A 11 7.33 -34.77 6.79
N VAL A 12 6.14 -34.77 6.17
CA VAL A 12 4.84 -34.81 6.88
C VAL A 12 4.79 -35.92 7.94
N GLY A 13 5.26 -37.13 7.62
CA GLY A 13 5.27 -38.26 8.55
C GLY A 13 6.24 -38.13 9.72
N GLN A 14 7.22 -37.23 9.66
CA GLN A 14 8.22 -37.07 10.72
C GLN A 14 7.73 -36.19 11.87
N LEU A 15 6.76 -35.28 11.64
CA LEU A 15 6.29 -34.32 12.63
C LEU A 15 5.82 -35.03 13.91
N ARG A 16 4.96 -36.03 13.76
CA ARG A 16 4.41 -36.81 14.88
C ARG A 16 5.48 -37.62 15.62
N THR A 17 6.50 -38.12 14.91
CA THR A 17 7.60 -38.85 15.52
C THR A 17 8.54 -37.96 16.30
N PHE A 18 8.77 -36.74 15.78
CA PHE A 18 9.66 -35.76 16.41
C PHE A 18 9.05 -35.14 17.68
N PHE A 19 7.78 -34.78 17.63
CA PHE A 19 7.03 -34.27 18.77
C PHE A 19 6.24 -35.40 19.44
N GLY A 20 6.82 -35.99 20.48
CA GLY A 20 6.28 -37.21 21.12
C GLY A 20 4.91 -37.04 21.76
N ASP A 21 4.56 -35.84 22.22
CA ASP A 21 3.24 -35.49 22.74
C ASP A 21 2.10 -35.64 21.71
N LEU A 22 2.40 -35.45 20.40
CA LEU A 22 1.44 -35.74 19.34
C LEU A 22 1.11 -37.24 19.16
N GLN A 23 1.82 -38.11 19.86
CA GLN A 23 1.54 -39.56 19.90
C GLN A 23 0.68 -39.99 21.07
N SER A 24 0.50 -39.09 22.05
CA SER A 24 -0.32 -39.40 23.22
C SER A 24 -1.79 -39.57 22.84
N GLN A 25 -2.43 -40.57 23.39
CA GLN A 25 -3.88 -40.80 23.28
C GLN A 25 -4.71 -39.75 24.05
N ASP A 26 -4.10 -39.14 25.07
CA ASP A 26 -4.73 -38.10 25.88
C ASP A 26 -4.60 -36.69 25.29
N TYR A 27 -3.95 -36.58 24.12
CA TYR A 27 -3.80 -35.30 23.46
C TYR A 27 -5.07 -34.95 22.67
N GLU A 28 -5.84 -34.03 23.20
CA GLU A 28 -7.07 -33.52 22.58
C GLU A 28 -6.97 -32.03 22.30
N SER A 29 -7.54 -31.56 21.18
CA SER A 29 -7.63 -30.16 20.82
C SER A 29 -8.94 -29.88 20.09
N ALA A 30 -9.61 -28.78 20.45
CA ALA A 30 -10.79 -28.30 19.74
C ALA A 30 -10.46 -27.71 18.37
N ILE A 31 -9.24 -27.21 18.19
CA ILE A 31 -8.78 -26.53 16.97
C ILE A 31 -7.44 -27.14 16.52
N ALA A 32 -7.33 -27.44 15.23
CA ALA A 32 -6.07 -27.79 14.60
C ALA A 32 -5.88 -26.97 13.31
N VAL A 33 -4.83 -26.18 13.25
CA VAL A 33 -4.45 -25.40 12.04
C VAL A 33 -3.13 -25.96 11.50
N VAL A 34 -3.15 -26.40 10.24
CA VAL A 34 -2.05 -27.18 9.64
C VAL A 34 -1.61 -26.57 8.33
N HIS A 35 -0.29 -26.54 8.09
CA HIS A 35 0.29 -26.17 6.80
C HIS A 35 1.54 -27.02 6.53
N SER A 36 1.58 -27.67 5.37
CA SER A 36 2.64 -28.64 5.04
C SER A 36 3.76 -28.07 4.15
N ARG A 37 3.70 -26.80 3.72
CA ARG A 37 4.66 -26.26 2.76
C ARG A 37 5.21 -24.89 3.19
N PHE A 38 6.46 -24.63 2.74
CA PHE A 38 7.04 -23.30 2.68
C PHE A 38 6.54 -22.53 1.46
N SER A 39 6.65 -21.19 1.49
CA SER A 39 6.49 -20.37 0.29
C SER A 39 7.53 -20.75 -0.76
N THR A 40 7.12 -20.75 -2.03
CA THR A 40 8.01 -21.08 -3.17
C THR A 40 9.18 -20.12 -3.32
N ASN A 41 9.02 -18.87 -2.87
CA ASN A 41 10.00 -17.80 -2.98
C ASN A 41 10.80 -17.58 -1.69
N THR A 42 10.69 -18.48 -0.73
CA THR A 42 11.35 -18.37 0.58
C THR A 42 12.34 -19.50 0.76
N ASN A 43 13.59 -19.18 1.11
CA ASN A 43 14.54 -20.21 1.53
C ASN A 43 14.03 -20.88 2.81
N PRO A 44 13.85 -22.22 2.82
CA PRO A 44 13.35 -22.93 3.98
C PRO A 44 14.26 -22.77 5.20
N SER A 45 13.66 -22.61 6.36
CA SER A 45 14.34 -22.66 7.66
C SER A 45 13.35 -23.07 8.75
N TRP A 46 13.85 -23.51 9.90
CA TRP A 46 13.00 -23.84 11.03
C TRP A 46 12.12 -22.68 11.45
N GLU A 47 12.67 -21.47 11.46
CA GLU A 47 11.95 -20.24 11.82
C GLU A 47 10.82 -19.92 10.85
N ARG A 48 11.03 -20.12 9.54
CA ARG A 48 10.08 -19.82 8.48
C ARG A 48 9.05 -20.90 8.21
N ALA A 49 9.15 -22.05 8.89
CA ALA A 49 8.12 -23.09 8.80
C ALA A 49 6.78 -22.59 9.33
N HIS A 50 5.68 -23.00 8.71
CA HIS A 50 4.34 -22.83 9.25
C HIS A 50 3.99 -23.94 10.26
N PRO A 51 3.01 -23.69 11.12
CA PRO A 51 2.28 -22.45 11.34
C PRO A 51 3.14 -21.39 12.02
N ASN A 52 2.72 -20.13 11.90
CA ASN A 52 3.19 -19.06 12.76
C ASN A 52 2.44 -19.09 14.09
N ARG A 53 2.50 -18.05 14.94
CA ARG A 53 1.87 -18.08 16.26
C ARG A 53 0.35 -17.99 16.22
N PHE A 54 -0.19 -17.13 15.36
CA PHE A 54 -1.61 -16.86 15.21
C PHE A 54 -2.17 -17.37 13.89
N MET A 55 -1.33 -17.56 12.86
CA MET A 55 -1.83 -17.82 11.53
C MET A 55 -1.02 -18.82 10.70
N VAL A 56 -1.68 -19.34 9.68
CA VAL A 56 -1.08 -19.95 8.49
C VAL A 56 -1.53 -19.19 7.25
N HIS A 57 -0.68 -19.13 6.25
CA HIS A 57 -0.89 -18.36 5.03
C HIS A 57 -0.54 -19.18 3.78
N ASN A 58 -1.49 -19.30 2.88
CA ASN A 58 -1.27 -19.81 1.54
C ASN A 58 -1.40 -18.65 0.55
N GLY A 59 -0.30 -18.07 0.15
CA GLY A 59 -0.26 -16.92 -0.73
C GLY A 59 1.05 -16.14 -0.64
N GLU A 60 1.00 -14.89 -1.07
CA GLU A 60 2.10 -13.93 -0.96
C GLU A 60 1.56 -12.53 -0.71
N ILE A 61 2.19 -11.80 0.20
CA ILE A 61 1.89 -10.38 0.43
C ILE A 61 2.85 -9.57 -0.44
N ASN A 62 2.36 -9.11 -1.58
CA ASN A 62 3.19 -8.44 -2.59
C ASN A 62 3.69 -7.06 -2.12
N THR A 63 2.97 -6.43 -1.19
CA THR A 63 3.29 -5.12 -0.64
C THR A 63 4.15 -5.16 0.62
N ILE A 64 4.68 -6.32 0.98
CA ILE A 64 5.32 -6.59 2.29
C ILE A 64 6.41 -5.59 2.67
N ARG A 65 7.21 -5.10 1.72
CA ARG A 65 8.29 -4.14 2.01
C ARG A 65 7.72 -2.83 2.54
N GLY A 66 6.70 -2.30 1.87
CA GLY A 66 6.00 -1.09 2.29
C GLY A 66 5.27 -1.27 3.62
N ASN A 67 4.59 -2.41 3.83
CA ASN A 67 3.91 -2.71 5.08
C ASN A 67 4.89 -2.77 6.26
N ALA A 68 6.02 -3.44 6.10
CA ALA A 68 7.06 -3.52 7.13
C ALA A 68 7.69 -2.15 7.45
N ASP A 69 7.94 -1.33 6.43
CA ASP A 69 8.46 0.04 6.60
C ASP A 69 7.48 0.93 7.37
N LYS A 70 6.19 0.86 7.03
CA LYS A 70 5.14 1.62 7.72
C LYS A 70 4.92 1.12 9.15
N MET A 71 4.96 -0.20 9.39
CA MET A 71 4.89 -0.73 10.75
C MET A 71 6.04 -0.24 11.62
N LEU A 72 7.28 -0.23 11.11
CA LEU A 72 8.43 0.32 11.82
C LEU A 72 8.25 1.81 12.14
N ALA A 73 7.74 2.58 11.18
CA ALA A 73 7.53 4.02 11.37
C ALA A 73 6.41 4.32 12.39
N ARG A 74 5.34 3.49 12.43
CA ARG A 74 4.23 3.65 13.38
C ARG A 74 4.62 3.47 14.83
N GLU A 75 5.70 2.75 15.11
CA GLU A 75 6.15 2.47 16.48
C GLU A 75 6.30 3.72 17.34
N GLU A 76 6.62 4.88 16.76
CA GLU A 76 6.74 6.15 17.48
C GLU A 76 5.37 6.78 17.85
N ASN A 77 4.30 6.39 17.15
CA ASN A 77 2.95 6.94 17.37
C ASN A 77 2.03 5.96 18.11
N MET A 78 2.54 4.78 18.49
CA MET A 78 1.76 3.76 19.17
C MET A 78 1.87 3.89 20.67
N GLU A 79 0.71 3.97 21.32
CA GLU A 79 0.56 3.90 22.77
C GLU A 79 -0.46 2.82 23.08
N SER A 80 -0.16 1.95 24.05
CA SER A 80 -1.04 0.87 24.46
C SER A 80 -1.17 0.84 25.98
N PRO A 81 -2.37 0.94 26.53
CA PRO A 81 -2.58 0.79 27.96
C PRO A 81 -2.24 -0.61 28.48
N TYR A 82 -2.28 -1.64 27.61
CA TYR A 82 -1.92 -3.02 27.94
C TYR A 82 -0.41 -3.25 28.03
N LEU A 83 0.39 -2.39 27.40
CA LEU A 83 1.85 -2.47 27.35
C LEU A 83 2.51 -1.24 27.99
N GLU A 84 1.81 -0.56 28.88
CA GLU A 84 2.28 0.66 29.53
C GLU A 84 3.67 0.48 30.16
N GLY A 85 4.61 1.35 29.82
CA GLY A 85 6.00 1.31 30.27
C GLY A 85 6.84 0.15 29.73
N GLN A 86 6.26 -0.78 28.97
CA GLN A 86 6.93 -1.97 28.45
C GLN A 86 6.92 -2.08 26.92
N LEU A 87 6.28 -1.16 26.21
CA LEU A 87 6.17 -1.18 24.75
C LEU A 87 7.55 -1.32 24.07
N HIS A 88 8.56 -0.62 24.57
CA HIS A 88 9.93 -0.68 24.05
C HIS A 88 10.55 -2.09 24.05
N LYS A 89 10.06 -3.01 24.87
CA LYS A 89 10.58 -4.39 24.95
C LYS A 89 10.11 -5.28 23.81
N VAL A 90 9.03 -4.91 23.14
CA VAL A 90 8.44 -5.65 22.01
C VAL A 90 8.72 -5.01 20.64
N LEU A 91 9.52 -3.95 20.63
CA LEU A 91 9.95 -3.28 19.42
C LEU A 91 11.32 -3.79 18.93
N PRO A 92 11.57 -3.91 17.61
CA PRO A 92 10.59 -3.66 16.54
C PRO A 92 9.52 -4.75 16.47
N VAL A 93 8.30 -4.36 16.10
CA VAL A 93 7.16 -5.28 15.97
C VAL A 93 7.44 -6.34 14.92
N VAL A 94 7.95 -5.92 13.76
CA VAL A 94 8.15 -6.78 12.59
C VAL A 94 9.59 -7.26 12.50
N ASN A 95 9.77 -8.58 12.45
CA ASN A 95 11.06 -9.19 12.10
C ASN A 95 11.26 -9.17 10.57
N ARG A 96 12.03 -8.21 10.07
CA ARG A 96 12.31 -8.01 8.63
C ARG A 96 13.08 -9.17 7.97
N ASN A 97 13.67 -10.06 8.75
CA ASN A 97 14.35 -11.27 8.25
C ASN A 97 13.38 -12.45 8.11
N GLY A 98 12.15 -12.32 8.60
CA GLY A 98 11.09 -13.30 8.46
C GLY A 98 10.54 -13.42 7.04
N SER A 99 9.60 -14.34 6.84
CA SER A 99 8.78 -14.38 5.63
C SER A 99 7.70 -13.29 5.69
N ASP A 100 7.04 -13.01 4.56
CA ASP A 100 5.86 -12.14 4.51
C ASP A 100 4.78 -12.55 5.51
N SER A 101 4.50 -13.86 5.58
CA SER A 101 3.57 -14.45 6.54
C SER A 101 3.99 -14.21 7.99
N ALA A 102 5.29 -14.36 8.30
CA ALA A 102 5.81 -14.12 9.64
C ALA A 102 5.71 -12.64 10.03
N MET A 103 5.92 -11.73 9.10
CA MET A 103 5.79 -10.28 9.34
C MET A 103 4.33 -9.90 9.63
N LEU A 104 3.36 -10.48 8.89
CA LEU A 104 1.95 -10.28 9.19
C LEU A 104 1.58 -10.88 10.54
N ASP A 105 2.05 -12.10 10.84
CA ASP A 105 1.81 -12.76 12.13
C ASP A 105 2.35 -11.93 13.31
N ASN A 106 3.55 -11.33 13.19
CA ASN A 106 4.09 -10.41 14.18
C ASN A 106 3.16 -9.20 14.40
N THR A 107 2.62 -8.65 13.32
CA THR A 107 1.68 -7.52 13.39
C THR A 107 0.39 -7.93 14.08
N LEU A 108 -0.21 -9.07 13.70
CA LEU A 108 -1.42 -9.58 14.33
C LEU A 108 -1.20 -9.87 15.82
N GLU A 109 -0.09 -10.55 16.18
CA GLU A 109 0.27 -10.82 17.58
C GLU A 109 0.38 -9.51 18.38
N PHE A 110 1.06 -8.51 17.84
CA PHE A 110 1.22 -7.22 18.50
C PHE A 110 -0.12 -6.50 18.73
N LEU A 111 -0.98 -6.46 17.71
CA LEU A 111 -2.32 -5.86 17.82
C LEU A 111 -3.18 -6.58 18.87
N VAL A 112 -3.16 -7.91 18.87
CA VAL A 112 -3.91 -8.72 19.85
C VAL A 112 -3.38 -8.53 21.27
N MET A 113 -2.05 -8.55 21.46
CA MET A 113 -1.44 -8.32 22.77
C MET A 113 -1.63 -6.88 23.28
N SER A 114 -1.94 -5.97 22.37
CA SER A 114 -2.32 -4.58 22.68
C SER A 114 -3.83 -4.40 22.94
N GLY A 115 -4.60 -5.50 23.02
CA GLY A 115 -6.01 -5.50 23.40
C GLY A 115 -7.01 -5.55 22.25
N MET A 116 -6.56 -5.63 21.00
CA MET A 116 -7.45 -5.78 19.84
C MET A 116 -7.91 -7.24 19.69
N GLU A 117 -9.18 -7.44 19.35
CA GLU A 117 -9.65 -8.79 19.03
C GLU A 117 -9.03 -9.29 17.71
N LEU A 118 -8.66 -10.58 17.65
CA LEU A 118 -7.97 -11.15 16.50
C LEU A 118 -8.76 -11.01 15.17
N PRO A 119 -10.09 -11.25 15.12
CA PRO A 119 -10.85 -11.02 13.90
C PRO A 119 -10.82 -9.54 13.44
N LEU A 120 -10.85 -8.59 14.37
CA LEU A 120 -10.73 -7.17 14.07
C LEU A 120 -9.35 -6.84 13.49
N ALA A 121 -8.27 -7.34 14.10
CA ALA A 121 -6.91 -7.17 13.61
C ALA A 121 -6.75 -7.70 12.17
N VAL A 122 -7.36 -8.85 11.86
CA VAL A 122 -7.38 -9.41 10.51
C VAL A 122 -8.22 -8.54 9.56
N MET A 123 -9.38 -8.04 9.98
CA MET A 123 -10.22 -7.16 9.14
C MET A 123 -9.51 -5.89 8.70
N ILE A 124 -8.72 -5.28 9.57
CA ILE A 124 -8.04 -4.01 9.24
C ILE A 124 -6.76 -4.21 8.43
N THR A 125 -6.11 -5.36 8.56
CA THR A 125 -4.91 -5.71 7.76
C THR A 125 -5.27 -6.29 6.40
N ILE A 126 -6.33 -7.08 6.31
CA ILE A 126 -6.84 -7.70 5.07
C ILE A 126 -8.30 -7.27 4.84
N PRO A 127 -8.56 -6.00 4.57
CA PRO A 127 -9.93 -5.50 4.42
C PRO A 127 -10.59 -6.02 3.14
N GLU A 128 -11.90 -6.25 3.19
CA GLU A 128 -12.69 -6.49 1.97
C GLU A 128 -12.73 -5.25 1.07
N PRO A 129 -13.07 -5.38 -0.23
CA PRO A 129 -13.28 -4.23 -1.09
C PRO A 129 -14.45 -3.39 -0.56
N TRP A 130 -14.20 -2.12 -0.28
CA TRP A 130 -15.22 -1.24 0.31
C TRP A 130 -15.44 0.06 -0.46
N ALA A 131 -14.41 0.60 -1.11
CA ALA A 131 -14.49 1.92 -1.74
C ALA A 131 -15.47 1.95 -2.93
N ASN A 132 -15.41 0.93 -3.80
CA ASN A 132 -16.21 0.83 -5.02
C ASN A 132 -17.25 -0.31 -4.94
N ASN A 133 -17.58 -0.76 -3.72
CA ASN A 133 -18.54 -1.84 -3.52
C ASN A 133 -19.88 -1.30 -3.01
N ASP A 134 -20.87 -1.24 -3.88
CA ASP A 134 -22.20 -0.70 -3.54
C ASP A 134 -23.07 -1.65 -2.69
N THR A 135 -22.60 -2.88 -2.47
CA THR A 135 -23.38 -3.90 -1.73
C THR A 135 -23.13 -3.87 -0.22
N ILE A 136 -22.14 -3.15 0.27
CA ILE A 136 -21.85 -3.06 1.70
C ILE A 136 -22.59 -1.89 2.36
N SER A 137 -22.87 -2.02 3.66
CA SER A 137 -23.54 -0.98 4.43
C SER A 137 -22.67 0.28 4.58
N GLN A 138 -23.29 1.43 4.82
CA GLN A 138 -22.57 2.67 5.12
C GLN A 138 -21.72 2.52 6.38
N ALA A 139 -22.20 1.84 7.42
CA ALA A 139 -21.45 1.61 8.64
C ALA A 139 -20.14 0.85 8.37
N LYS A 140 -20.16 -0.17 7.51
CA LYS A 140 -18.92 -0.87 7.11
C LYS A 140 -17.99 0.01 6.26
N ARG A 141 -18.52 0.86 5.38
CA ARG A 141 -17.70 1.83 4.64
C ARG A 141 -16.97 2.78 5.59
N ASP A 142 -17.69 3.35 6.56
CA ASP A 142 -17.16 4.29 7.54
C ASP A 142 -16.09 3.63 8.41
N PHE A 143 -16.35 2.41 8.86
CA PHE A 143 -15.39 1.59 9.59
C PHE A 143 -14.09 1.39 8.80
N TYR A 144 -14.18 0.89 7.56
CA TYR A 144 -13.00 0.66 6.75
C TYR A 144 -12.27 1.94 6.37
N GLN A 145 -13.00 3.02 6.10
CA GLN A 145 -12.39 4.31 5.82
C GLN A 145 -11.66 4.87 7.04
N TYR A 146 -12.22 4.73 8.24
CA TYR A 146 -11.57 5.14 9.47
C TYR A 146 -10.23 4.42 9.65
N TYR A 147 -10.22 3.09 9.55
CA TYR A 147 -8.98 2.34 9.69
C TYR A 147 -8.00 2.54 8.53
N ALA A 148 -8.49 2.79 7.31
CA ALA A 148 -7.64 3.11 6.17
C ALA A 148 -6.82 4.41 6.34
N THR A 149 -7.23 5.31 7.24
CA THR A 149 -6.43 6.50 7.58
C THR A 149 -5.17 6.17 8.39
N MET A 150 -5.10 4.99 8.98
CA MET A 150 -4.02 4.56 9.88
C MET A 150 -3.30 3.28 9.44
N MET A 151 -3.96 2.44 8.64
CA MET A 151 -3.43 1.15 8.21
C MET A 151 -3.70 0.95 6.72
N GLU A 152 -2.66 0.78 5.96
CA GLU A 152 -2.75 0.31 4.57
C GLU A 152 -3.09 -1.19 4.54
N PRO A 153 -3.80 -1.66 3.51
CA PRO A 153 -4.01 -3.09 3.30
C PRO A 153 -2.67 -3.82 3.12
N TRP A 154 -2.57 -5.02 3.68
CA TRP A 154 -1.51 -5.98 3.37
C TRP A 154 -1.99 -6.77 2.15
N ASP A 155 -1.49 -6.41 0.99
CA ASP A 155 -2.11 -6.74 -0.30
C ASP A 155 -1.33 -7.79 -1.08
N GLY A 156 -2.07 -8.72 -1.67
CA GLY A 156 -1.58 -9.84 -2.45
C GLY A 156 -2.57 -11.01 -2.39
N PRO A 157 -2.35 -12.07 -3.20
CA PRO A 157 -3.21 -13.25 -3.16
C PRO A 157 -3.01 -14.01 -1.85
N ALA A 158 -4.06 -14.08 -1.02
CA ALA A 158 -3.97 -14.63 0.32
C ALA A 158 -5.16 -15.53 0.68
N SER A 159 -4.85 -16.69 1.26
CA SER A 159 -5.77 -17.49 2.06
C SER A 159 -5.15 -17.64 3.43
N ILE A 160 -5.75 -16.99 4.42
CA ILE A 160 -5.23 -16.87 5.78
C ILE A 160 -6.18 -17.59 6.72
N LEU A 161 -5.66 -18.54 7.50
CA LEU A 161 -6.34 -19.14 8.61
C LEU A 161 -5.67 -18.66 9.89
N PHE A 162 -6.46 -18.33 10.91
CA PHE A 162 -5.95 -17.76 12.15
C PHE A 162 -6.69 -18.31 13.38
N SER A 163 -6.00 -18.32 14.52
CA SER A 163 -6.58 -18.75 15.79
C SER A 163 -5.85 -18.12 16.97
N ASP A 164 -6.60 -17.78 18.02
CA ASP A 164 -6.06 -17.40 19.34
C ASP A 164 -6.24 -18.50 20.41
N GLY A 165 -6.76 -19.65 20.00
CA GLY A 165 -7.05 -20.80 20.86
C GLY A 165 -8.54 -20.94 21.24
N ASP A 166 -9.31 -19.88 21.23
CA ASP A 166 -10.75 -19.88 21.49
C ASP A 166 -11.57 -19.78 20.18
N VAL A 167 -11.04 -19.03 19.20
CA VAL A 167 -11.65 -18.87 17.90
C VAL A 167 -10.75 -19.43 16.80
N MET A 168 -11.35 -19.90 15.73
CA MET A 168 -10.69 -20.20 14.46
C MET A 168 -11.38 -19.43 13.35
N GLY A 169 -10.59 -18.68 12.58
CA GLY A 169 -11.08 -17.94 11.46
C GLY A 169 -10.34 -18.25 10.17
N ALA A 170 -10.99 -17.92 9.06
CA ALA A 170 -10.40 -17.98 7.72
C ALA A 170 -10.86 -16.78 6.91
N VAL A 171 -9.95 -16.18 6.13
CA VAL A 171 -10.25 -15.07 5.25
C VAL A 171 -9.49 -15.23 3.92
N LEU A 172 -10.15 -14.85 2.84
CA LEU A 172 -9.50 -14.64 1.56
C LEU A 172 -9.26 -13.14 1.34
N ASP A 173 -8.19 -12.83 0.62
CA ASP A 173 -7.97 -11.49 0.10
C ASP A 173 -9.16 -11.01 -0.75
N ARG A 174 -9.22 -9.72 -1.02
CA ARG A 174 -10.31 -9.11 -1.77
C ARG A 174 -10.48 -9.65 -3.19
N ASN A 175 -9.43 -10.23 -3.75
CA ASN A 175 -9.43 -10.89 -5.06
C ASN A 175 -9.93 -12.33 -5.01
N GLY A 176 -9.66 -13.03 -3.90
CA GLY A 176 -10.09 -14.39 -3.66
C GLY A 176 -9.54 -15.41 -4.67
N LEU A 177 -8.29 -15.26 -5.07
CA LEU A 177 -7.65 -16.14 -6.06
C LEU A 177 -7.36 -17.54 -5.50
N ARG A 178 -7.09 -17.64 -4.20
CA ARG A 178 -6.77 -18.92 -3.57
C ARG A 178 -8.04 -19.73 -3.31
N PRO A 179 -8.05 -21.04 -3.63
CA PRO A 179 -9.17 -21.90 -3.29
C PRO A 179 -9.24 -22.11 -1.77
N SER A 180 -10.45 -22.12 -1.24
CA SER A 180 -10.73 -22.46 0.15
C SER A 180 -12.12 -23.04 0.25
N ARG A 181 -12.24 -24.27 0.74
CA ARG A 181 -13.52 -24.98 0.85
C ARG A 181 -13.67 -25.53 2.25
N TYR A 182 -14.92 -25.60 2.71
CA TYR A 182 -15.20 -26.17 4.02
C TYR A 182 -16.44 -27.06 4.02
N TYR A 183 -16.43 -28.00 4.96
CA TYR A 183 -17.53 -28.89 5.28
C TYR A 183 -17.93 -28.71 6.72
N ILE A 184 -19.22 -28.82 6.99
CA ILE A 184 -19.76 -29.00 8.33
C ILE A 184 -20.39 -30.38 8.39
N THR A 185 -20.08 -31.14 9.45
CA THR A 185 -20.58 -32.49 9.62
C THR A 185 -21.68 -32.56 10.70
N SER A 186 -22.51 -33.60 10.65
CA SER A 186 -23.61 -33.82 11.59
C SER A 186 -23.12 -34.15 13.01
N ASP A 187 -21.87 -34.59 13.16
CA ASP A 187 -21.21 -34.85 14.43
C ASP A 187 -20.41 -33.64 14.95
N GLY A 188 -20.59 -32.45 14.36
CA GLY A 188 -20.12 -31.17 14.90
C GLY A 188 -18.71 -30.78 14.51
N TYR A 189 -18.12 -31.39 13.47
CA TYR A 189 -16.83 -30.96 12.94
C TYR A 189 -16.99 -29.96 11.81
N MET A 190 -16.07 -28.99 11.75
CA MET A 190 -15.84 -28.16 10.59
C MET A 190 -14.43 -28.44 10.04
N ILE A 191 -14.33 -28.73 8.77
CA ILE A 191 -13.06 -28.97 8.07
C ILE A 191 -12.94 -27.95 6.95
N LEU A 192 -11.95 -27.06 7.03
CA LEU A 192 -11.63 -26.09 5.98
C LEU A 192 -10.26 -26.44 5.38
N SER A 193 -10.16 -26.43 4.06
CA SER A 193 -8.95 -26.78 3.35
C SER A 193 -8.86 -26.07 2.00
N SER A 194 -7.64 -25.89 1.50
CA SER A 194 -7.40 -25.42 0.14
C SER A 194 -7.93 -26.39 -0.93
N GLU A 195 -8.04 -27.67 -0.61
CA GLU A 195 -8.51 -28.72 -1.50
C GLU A 195 -9.58 -29.59 -0.84
N VAL A 196 -10.48 -30.15 -1.64
CA VAL A 196 -11.45 -31.13 -1.16
C VAL A 196 -10.81 -32.51 -1.00
N GLY A 197 -11.34 -33.31 -0.09
CA GLY A 197 -10.92 -34.70 0.09
C GLY A 197 -9.63 -34.89 0.89
N VAL A 198 -9.14 -33.88 1.61
CA VAL A 198 -7.97 -33.99 2.50
C VAL A 198 -8.21 -34.94 3.67
N LEU A 199 -9.47 -35.07 4.08
CA LEU A 199 -9.92 -36.09 5.04
C LEU A 199 -11.05 -36.91 4.39
N PRO A 200 -11.03 -38.25 4.52
CA PRO A 200 -12.11 -39.10 4.05
C PRO A 200 -13.32 -38.97 4.98
N ILE A 201 -14.27 -38.11 4.61
CA ILE A 201 -15.52 -37.91 5.34
C ILE A 201 -16.65 -38.59 4.57
N PRO A 202 -17.43 -39.49 5.20
CA PRO A 202 -18.61 -40.09 4.59
C PRO A 202 -19.61 -39.00 4.17
N GLU A 203 -20.15 -39.11 2.94
CA GLU A 203 -21.07 -38.09 2.42
C GLU A 203 -22.32 -37.89 3.27
N GLU A 204 -22.83 -38.96 3.85
CA GLU A 204 -23.98 -38.96 4.76
C GLU A 204 -23.78 -38.14 6.03
N LYS A 205 -22.54 -37.90 6.41
CA LYS A 205 -22.20 -37.05 7.56
C LYS A 205 -22.11 -35.55 7.22
N ILE A 206 -22.02 -35.20 5.95
CA ILE A 206 -21.81 -33.82 5.54
C ILE A 206 -23.16 -33.10 5.48
N VAL A 207 -23.32 -32.10 6.34
CA VAL A 207 -24.53 -31.25 6.41
C VAL A 207 -24.40 -30.04 5.49
N LEU A 208 -23.18 -29.47 5.36
CA LEU A 208 -22.91 -28.30 4.53
C LEU A 208 -21.60 -28.47 3.78
N LYS A 209 -21.62 -28.16 2.48
CA LYS A 209 -20.45 -28.00 1.62
C LYS A 209 -20.47 -26.59 1.06
N GLU A 210 -19.42 -25.82 1.33
CA GLU A 210 -19.35 -24.43 0.87
C GLU A 210 -17.91 -24.03 0.53
N ARG A 211 -17.74 -22.90 -0.14
CA ARG A 211 -16.46 -22.28 -0.37
C ARG A 211 -16.39 -20.93 0.35
N LEU A 212 -15.19 -20.54 0.75
CA LEU A 212 -14.95 -19.19 1.21
C LEU A 212 -14.91 -18.24 0.01
N HIS A 213 -15.62 -17.12 0.12
CA HIS A 213 -15.72 -16.12 -0.94
C HIS A 213 -14.69 -15.00 -0.80
N PRO A 214 -14.34 -14.30 -1.91
CA PRO A 214 -13.42 -13.17 -1.88
C PRO A 214 -13.80 -12.12 -0.83
N GLY A 215 -12.84 -11.68 -0.03
CA GLY A 215 -13.04 -10.69 1.02
C GLY A 215 -13.94 -11.14 2.19
N LYS A 216 -14.44 -12.39 2.19
CA LYS A 216 -15.29 -12.90 3.26
C LYS A 216 -14.49 -13.61 4.33
N MET A 217 -14.96 -13.48 5.57
CA MET A 217 -14.39 -14.12 6.75
C MET A 217 -15.34 -15.19 7.27
N LEU A 218 -14.80 -16.38 7.50
CA LEU A 218 -15.46 -17.45 8.25
C LEU A 218 -14.89 -17.43 9.67
N LEU A 219 -15.74 -17.41 10.69
CA LEU A 219 -15.30 -17.47 12.07
C LEU A 219 -16.05 -18.57 12.83
N VAL A 220 -15.31 -19.38 13.55
CA VAL A 220 -15.83 -20.39 14.48
C VAL A 220 -15.43 -20.01 15.90
N ASP A 221 -16.39 -19.81 16.76
CA ASP A 221 -16.19 -19.61 18.19
C ASP A 221 -16.40 -20.96 18.90
N THR A 222 -15.32 -21.59 19.34
CA THR A 222 -15.38 -22.93 19.95
C THR A 222 -15.92 -22.89 21.39
N VAL A 223 -15.83 -21.74 22.05
CA VAL A 223 -16.38 -21.54 23.41
C VAL A 223 -17.91 -21.47 23.34
N LYS A 224 -18.44 -20.75 22.34
CA LYS A 224 -19.89 -20.64 22.10
C LYS A 224 -20.46 -21.80 21.27
N GLY A 225 -19.59 -22.62 20.66
CA GLY A 225 -19.99 -23.68 19.74
C GLY A 225 -20.76 -23.18 18.53
N LYS A 226 -20.39 -22.00 18.00
CA LYS A 226 -21.14 -21.30 16.94
C LYS A 226 -20.22 -20.91 15.77
N VAL A 227 -20.74 -21.11 14.56
CA VAL A 227 -20.21 -20.46 13.35
C VAL A 227 -20.81 -19.07 13.25
N ILE A 228 -19.95 -18.04 13.15
CA ILE A 228 -20.37 -16.65 13.07
C ILE A 228 -20.34 -16.23 11.62
N ASP A 229 -21.46 -15.71 11.12
CA ASP A 229 -21.60 -15.20 9.77
C ASP A 229 -20.73 -13.96 9.53
N ASP A 230 -20.14 -13.84 8.33
CA ASP A 230 -19.29 -12.70 7.94
C ASP A 230 -19.97 -11.35 8.15
N ASN A 231 -21.25 -11.26 7.78
CA ASN A 231 -21.97 -10.00 7.88
C ASN A 231 -22.32 -9.67 9.34
N GLU A 232 -22.74 -10.67 10.15
CA GLU A 232 -22.95 -10.52 11.59
C GLU A 232 -21.69 -9.99 12.29
N LEU A 233 -20.55 -10.59 11.99
CA LEU A 233 -19.26 -10.22 12.58
C LEU A 233 -18.85 -8.78 12.19
N LYS A 234 -18.83 -8.49 10.91
CA LYS A 234 -18.33 -7.22 10.37
C LYS A 234 -19.25 -6.04 10.70
N GLU A 235 -20.57 -6.25 10.67
CA GLU A 235 -21.55 -5.25 11.11
C GLU A 235 -21.44 -4.99 12.62
N GLY A 236 -21.11 -6.02 13.40
CA GLY A 236 -20.83 -5.85 14.82
C GLY A 236 -19.69 -4.87 15.06
N TYR A 237 -18.53 -5.08 14.42
CA TYR A 237 -17.38 -4.18 14.54
C TYR A 237 -17.66 -2.79 13.94
N ALA A 238 -18.36 -2.72 12.81
CA ALA A 238 -18.68 -1.45 12.14
C ALA A 238 -19.58 -0.52 12.98
N LYS A 239 -20.32 -1.09 13.93
CA LYS A 239 -21.23 -0.34 14.83
C LYS A 239 -20.68 -0.11 16.24
N MET A 240 -19.44 -0.54 16.53
CA MET A 240 -18.84 -0.36 17.85
C MET A 240 -18.59 1.12 18.19
N GLN A 241 -18.33 1.93 17.19
CA GLN A 241 -18.06 3.36 17.33
C GLN A 241 -18.82 4.15 16.23
N PRO A 242 -19.06 5.44 16.43
CA PRO A 242 -19.70 6.29 15.43
C PRO A 242 -18.68 6.77 14.37
N TYR A 243 -18.09 5.84 13.63
CA TYR A 243 -17.00 6.13 12.66
C TYR A 243 -17.40 7.18 11.62
N GLY A 244 -18.66 7.17 11.15
CA GLY A 244 -19.17 8.17 10.20
C GLY A 244 -19.12 9.58 10.77
N GLU A 245 -19.54 9.80 12.01
CA GLU A 245 -19.48 11.11 12.68
C GLU A 245 -18.03 11.56 12.89
N TRP A 246 -17.13 10.61 13.20
CA TRP A 246 -15.71 10.91 13.35
C TRP A 246 -15.06 11.34 12.04
N LEU A 247 -15.37 10.64 10.95
CA LEU A 247 -14.89 10.98 9.60
C LEU A 247 -15.43 12.33 9.14
N ASP A 248 -16.74 12.59 9.34
CA ASP A 248 -17.35 13.85 8.95
C ASP A 248 -16.74 15.06 9.69
N SER A 249 -16.28 14.85 10.92
CA SER A 249 -15.73 15.92 11.76
C SER A 249 -14.22 16.15 11.57
N HIS A 250 -13.46 15.13 11.16
CA HIS A 250 -11.98 15.18 11.19
C HIS A 250 -11.32 14.92 9.83
N LEU A 251 -11.94 14.11 8.95
CA LEU A 251 -11.36 13.82 7.64
C LEU A 251 -11.55 15.00 6.70
N VAL A 252 -10.45 15.56 6.21
CA VAL A 252 -10.49 16.63 5.21
C VAL A 252 -10.35 16.05 3.81
N GLN A 253 -11.16 16.48 2.87
CA GLN A 253 -11.02 16.08 1.47
C GLN A 253 -10.38 17.21 0.64
N LEU A 254 -9.40 16.88 -0.17
CA LEU A 254 -8.71 17.87 -1.01
C LEU A 254 -9.67 18.64 -1.93
N LYS A 255 -10.70 17.95 -2.44
CA LYS A 255 -11.72 18.57 -3.31
C LYS A 255 -12.47 19.72 -2.64
N ASP A 256 -12.65 19.67 -1.30
CA ASP A 256 -13.43 20.62 -0.52
C ASP A 256 -12.59 21.83 -0.04
N ILE A 257 -11.26 21.77 -0.20
CA ILE A 257 -10.38 22.89 0.12
C ILE A 257 -10.60 24.01 -0.91
N LYS A 258 -10.77 25.24 -0.41
CA LYS A 258 -10.92 26.42 -1.26
C LYS A 258 -9.67 26.69 -2.08
N ILE A 259 -9.87 27.05 -3.33
CA ILE A 259 -8.78 27.51 -4.20
C ILE A 259 -8.29 28.86 -3.65
N PRO A 260 -6.98 29.02 -3.39
CA PRO A 260 -6.43 30.29 -2.95
C PRO A 260 -6.59 31.36 -4.03
N ASN A 261 -6.73 32.60 -3.60
CA ASN A 261 -6.82 33.73 -4.53
C ASN A 261 -5.43 34.17 -5.05
N GLU A 262 -4.71 33.20 -5.61
CA GLU A 262 -3.38 33.37 -6.21
C GLU A 262 -3.44 32.83 -7.62
N ARG A 263 -2.58 33.36 -8.51
CA ARG A 263 -2.43 32.80 -9.86
C ARG A 263 -1.37 31.71 -9.84
N PRO A 264 -1.58 30.61 -10.58
CA PRO A 264 -0.50 29.66 -10.83
C PRO A 264 0.71 30.35 -11.44
N GLU A 265 1.89 29.85 -11.14
CA GLU A 265 3.11 30.31 -11.80
C GLU A 265 3.03 29.94 -13.29
N GLU A 266 3.14 30.96 -14.16
CA GLU A 266 3.12 30.80 -15.61
C GLU A 266 4.54 30.93 -16.15
N TYR A 267 4.90 30.09 -17.13
CA TYR A 267 6.20 30.13 -17.80
C TYR A 267 6.06 30.73 -19.20
N THR A 268 7.02 31.59 -19.58
CA THR A 268 7.10 32.01 -20.96
C THR A 268 7.49 30.82 -21.87
N PRO A 269 7.20 30.88 -23.19
CA PRO A 269 7.61 29.83 -24.12
C PRO A 269 9.11 29.49 -24.03
N GLU A 270 9.96 30.51 -23.86
CA GLU A 270 11.41 30.33 -23.74
C GLU A 270 11.80 29.65 -22.43
N GLN A 271 11.18 30.01 -21.33
CA GLN A 271 11.39 29.35 -20.02
C GLN A 271 10.95 27.91 -20.08
N ARG A 272 9.77 27.63 -20.65
CA ARG A 272 9.23 26.29 -20.81
C ARG A 272 10.16 25.41 -21.66
N ALA A 273 10.62 25.91 -22.82
CA ALA A 273 11.55 25.17 -23.66
C ALA A 273 12.90 24.86 -22.97
N ARG A 274 13.42 25.80 -22.16
CA ARG A 274 14.63 25.58 -21.35
C ARG A 274 14.40 24.49 -20.28
N LEU A 275 13.27 24.52 -19.58
CA LEU A 275 12.92 23.51 -18.58
C LEU A 275 12.74 22.12 -19.22
N GLN A 276 12.00 22.04 -20.34
CA GLN A 276 11.83 20.79 -21.09
C GLN A 276 13.18 20.19 -21.49
N LYS A 277 14.12 21.03 -21.94
CA LYS A 277 15.48 20.60 -22.29
C LYS A 277 16.25 20.15 -21.02
N ALA A 278 16.16 20.90 -19.91
CA ALA A 278 16.83 20.57 -18.66
C ALA A 278 16.36 19.23 -18.07
N PHE A 279 15.06 18.94 -18.15
CA PHE A 279 14.46 17.69 -17.71
C PHE A 279 14.46 16.57 -18.76
N GLY A 280 15.11 16.81 -19.93
CA GLY A 280 15.31 15.79 -20.95
C GLY A 280 14.03 15.35 -21.66
N TYR A 281 13.05 16.24 -21.84
CA TYR A 281 11.87 15.95 -22.65
C TYR A 281 12.27 15.73 -24.11
N THR A 282 11.71 14.69 -24.72
CA THR A 282 11.92 14.38 -26.14
C THR A 282 10.68 14.76 -26.95
N TYR A 283 10.87 15.03 -28.24
CA TYR A 283 9.74 15.30 -29.15
C TYR A 283 8.77 14.11 -29.25
N GLU A 284 9.30 12.89 -29.11
CA GLU A 284 8.48 11.69 -29.08
C GLU A 284 7.56 11.68 -27.84
N GLN A 285 8.10 11.95 -26.66
CA GLN A 285 7.29 12.04 -25.42
C GLN A 285 6.24 13.15 -25.50
N TYR A 286 6.62 14.29 -26.06
CA TYR A 286 5.71 15.41 -26.28
C TYR A 286 4.52 15.01 -27.16
N ARG A 287 4.79 14.37 -28.32
CA ARG A 287 3.79 14.06 -29.33
C ARG A 287 3.01 12.77 -29.05
N THR A 288 3.68 11.69 -28.66
CA THR A 288 3.09 10.35 -28.55
C THR A 288 2.63 10.01 -27.15
N SER A 289 3.29 10.53 -26.12
CA SER A 289 2.90 10.27 -24.72
C SER A 289 1.96 11.37 -24.19
N ILE A 290 2.47 12.57 -23.95
CA ILE A 290 1.72 13.64 -23.28
C ILE A 290 0.49 14.06 -24.10
N ARG A 291 0.69 14.37 -25.40
CA ARG A 291 -0.42 14.77 -26.28
C ARG A 291 -1.49 13.69 -26.39
N ASN A 292 -1.09 12.43 -26.53
CA ASN A 292 -2.06 11.33 -26.67
C ASN A 292 -2.88 11.13 -25.41
N MET A 293 -2.23 11.13 -24.25
CA MET A 293 -2.91 11.01 -22.96
C MET A 293 -3.87 12.19 -22.72
N ALA A 294 -3.44 13.41 -23.01
CA ALA A 294 -4.28 14.61 -22.88
C ALA A 294 -5.47 14.64 -23.87
N LEU A 295 -5.31 14.05 -25.04
CA LEU A 295 -6.36 13.99 -26.07
C LEU A 295 -7.39 12.89 -25.75
N ASN A 296 -6.93 11.69 -25.43
CA ASN A 296 -7.73 10.47 -25.41
C ASN A 296 -8.02 9.91 -24.01
N GLY A 297 -7.40 10.44 -22.96
CA GLY A 297 -7.54 9.90 -21.61
C GLY A 297 -6.92 8.50 -21.42
N ALA A 298 -6.02 8.09 -22.32
CA ALA A 298 -5.37 6.80 -22.32
C ALA A 298 -3.95 6.87 -22.84
N GLU A 299 -3.08 5.96 -22.40
CA GLU A 299 -1.76 5.81 -23.00
C GLU A 299 -1.85 5.38 -24.47
N SER A 300 -0.80 5.69 -25.23
CA SER A 300 -0.65 5.16 -26.59
C SER A 300 -0.58 3.64 -26.56
N ILE A 301 -1.27 2.99 -27.51
CA ILE A 301 -1.23 1.53 -27.64
C ILE A 301 0.19 1.13 -28.06
N GLY A 302 0.76 0.17 -27.35
CA GLY A 302 2.10 -0.35 -27.60
C GLY A 302 2.29 -1.74 -27.02
N ALA A 303 3.45 -2.33 -27.28
CA ALA A 303 3.83 -3.59 -26.66
C ALA A 303 4.05 -3.39 -25.14
N MET A 304 3.68 -4.39 -24.37
CA MET A 304 3.95 -4.43 -22.93
C MET A 304 5.40 -4.83 -22.67
N GLY A 305 6.08 -4.02 -21.87
CA GLY A 305 7.47 -4.25 -21.51
C GLY A 305 8.46 -3.73 -22.57
N VAL A 306 9.69 -3.53 -22.14
CA VAL A 306 10.80 -3.08 -22.96
C VAL A 306 11.97 -4.04 -22.77
N ASP A 307 12.27 -4.83 -23.77
CA ASP A 307 13.42 -5.77 -23.78
C ASP A 307 14.68 -5.14 -24.34
N THR A 308 14.62 -3.85 -24.70
CA THR A 308 15.77 -3.12 -25.23
C THR A 308 16.86 -3.04 -24.16
N PRO A 309 18.07 -3.54 -24.43
CA PRO A 309 19.17 -3.44 -23.48
C PRO A 309 19.58 -2.00 -23.28
N LEU A 310 20.13 -1.68 -22.11
CA LEU A 310 20.67 -0.36 -21.82
C LEU A 310 21.82 -0.05 -22.79
N ALA A 311 21.80 1.18 -23.33
CA ALA A 311 22.84 1.65 -24.25
C ALA A 311 24.09 2.10 -23.46
N VAL A 312 24.84 1.13 -22.90
CA VAL A 312 25.95 1.35 -21.96
C VAL A 312 27.09 2.22 -22.53
N PHE A 313 27.21 2.33 -23.85
CA PHE A 313 28.20 3.21 -24.50
C PHE A 313 27.61 4.56 -24.93
N SER A 314 26.33 4.83 -24.68
CA SER A 314 25.73 6.12 -24.99
C SER A 314 26.28 7.21 -24.07
N LYS A 315 26.49 8.39 -24.64
CA LYS A 315 26.82 9.60 -23.88
C LYS A 315 25.59 10.42 -23.50
N GLN A 316 24.40 9.96 -23.88
CA GLN A 316 23.14 10.64 -23.53
C GLN A 316 22.74 10.27 -22.12
N ASN A 317 22.46 11.28 -21.30
CA ASN A 317 21.85 11.08 -19.99
C ASN A 317 20.44 10.55 -20.16
N ARG A 318 20.13 9.52 -19.40
CA ARG A 318 18.77 8.99 -19.28
C ARG A 318 18.17 9.41 -17.94
N PRO A 319 16.84 9.65 -17.89
CA PRO A 319 16.16 9.81 -16.61
C PRO A 319 16.41 8.59 -15.71
N LEU A 320 16.51 8.83 -14.41
CA LEU A 320 16.77 7.74 -13.46
C LEU A 320 15.71 6.61 -13.53
N PHE A 321 14.48 6.94 -13.88
CA PHE A 321 13.38 5.98 -14.08
C PHE A 321 13.69 4.86 -15.07
N ASP A 322 14.48 5.13 -16.11
CA ASP A 322 14.80 4.15 -17.16
C ASP A 322 15.59 2.94 -16.65
N TYR A 323 16.27 3.11 -15.50
CA TYR A 323 17.05 2.06 -14.86
C TYR A 323 16.20 1.17 -13.94
N PHE A 324 14.95 1.53 -13.69
CA PHE A 324 14.04 0.79 -12.83
C PHE A 324 13.09 -0.04 -13.66
N LYS A 325 13.08 -1.36 -13.43
CA LYS A 325 12.19 -2.29 -14.09
C LYS A 325 11.27 -2.92 -13.04
N GLN A 326 9.99 -3.03 -13.39
CA GLN A 326 9.02 -3.68 -12.52
C GLN A 326 9.42 -5.14 -12.31
N LEU A 327 9.30 -5.62 -11.06
CA LEU A 327 9.47 -7.02 -10.74
C LEU A 327 8.45 -7.86 -11.49
N PHE A 328 8.87 -9.04 -11.93
CA PHE A 328 8.05 -9.93 -12.72
C PHE A 328 6.95 -10.57 -11.84
N ALA A 329 5.71 -10.55 -12.33
CA ALA A 329 4.61 -11.28 -11.73
C ALA A 329 4.77 -12.78 -12.02
N GLN A 330 4.75 -13.61 -10.97
CA GLN A 330 4.92 -15.06 -11.12
C GLN A 330 3.57 -15.75 -11.33
N VAL A 331 3.60 -16.99 -11.83
CA VAL A 331 2.40 -17.81 -12.06
C VAL A 331 1.57 -18.01 -10.80
N THR A 332 2.21 -18.05 -9.63
CA THR A 332 1.57 -18.18 -8.32
C THR A 332 0.91 -16.88 -7.84
N ASN A 333 1.19 -15.76 -8.49
CA ASN A 333 0.63 -14.42 -8.26
C ASN A 333 -0.06 -13.92 -9.53
N PRO A 334 -1.21 -14.48 -9.92
CA PRO A 334 -1.89 -14.05 -11.12
C PRO A 334 -2.36 -12.60 -10.99
N PRO A 335 -2.41 -11.85 -12.10
CA PRO A 335 -2.91 -10.48 -12.11
C PRO A 335 -4.39 -10.43 -11.74
N ILE A 336 -4.82 -9.27 -11.25
CA ILE A 336 -6.22 -8.95 -11.07
C ILE A 336 -6.86 -8.84 -12.46
N ASP A 337 -7.96 -9.54 -12.68
CA ASP A 337 -8.72 -9.45 -13.94
C ASP A 337 -9.48 -8.12 -14.06
N ALA A 338 -9.80 -7.72 -15.30
CA ALA A 338 -10.39 -6.42 -15.58
C ALA A 338 -11.77 -6.21 -14.92
N ILE A 339 -12.53 -7.27 -14.69
CA ILE A 339 -13.85 -7.17 -14.03
C ILE A 339 -13.70 -6.93 -12.54
N ARG A 340 -12.81 -7.67 -11.89
CA ARG A 340 -12.51 -7.49 -10.46
C ARG A 340 -11.79 -6.18 -10.17
N GLU A 341 -10.93 -5.72 -11.09
CA GLU A 341 -10.20 -4.46 -10.98
C GLU A 341 -11.14 -3.28 -10.66
N GLU A 342 -12.31 -3.21 -11.30
CA GLU A 342 -13.31 -2.16 -11.06
C GLU A 342 -13.83 -2.14 -9.62
N ILE A 343 -13.98 -3.32 -9.02
CA ILE A 343 -14.56 -3.48 -7.68
C ILE A 343 -13.49 -3.34 -6.59
N VAL A 344 -12.32 -3.96 -6.79
CA VAL A 344 -11.32 -4.09 -5.72
C VAL A 344 -10.34 -2.94 -5.66
N THR A 345 -10.17 -2.17 -6.75
CA THR A 345 -9.17 -1.11 -6.83
C THR A 345 -9.61 0.14 -6.09
N SER A 346 -8.66 0.76 -5.38
CA SER A 346 -8.82 2.10 -4.80
C SER A 346 -7.60 2.95 -5.10
N THR A 347 -7.84 4.16 -5.60
CA THR A 347 -6.80 5.16 -5.92
C THR A 347 -6.60 6.20 -4.83
N SER A 348 -7.47 6.22 -3.82
CA SER A 348 -7.39 7.18 -2.72
C SER A 348 -6.14 6.97 -1.86
N VAL A 349 -5.52 8.07 -1.47
CA VAL A 349 -4.43 8.13 -0.49
C VAL A 349 -4.76 9.08 0.63
N TYR A 350 -4.16 8.88 1.79
CA TYR A 350 -4.32 9.71 2.97
C TYR A 350 -2.98 10.37 3.30
N VAL A 351 -3.00 11.66 3.58
CA VAL A 351 -1.82 12.51 3.73
C VAL A 351 -1.91 13.27 5.05
N GLY A 352 -0.84 13.24 5.82
CA GLY A 352 -0.79 13.87 7.13
C GLY A 352 -0.06 12.99 8.14
N LYS A 353 -0.43 13.10 9.39
CA LYS A 353 0.08 12.26 10.48
C LYS A 353 -0.92 11.15 10.78
N ASP A 354 -0.47 9.91 10.74
CA ASP A 354 -1.28 8.76 11.17
C ASP A 354 -1.64 8.87 12.67
N GLY A 355 -2.85 8.45 13.03
CA GLY A 355 -3.28 8.33 14.41
C GLY A 355 -2.67 7.11 15.13
N ASN A 356 -3.03 6.95 16.41
CA ASN A 356 -2.66 5.76 17.19
C ASN A 356 -3.57 4.58 16.83
N LEU A 357 -3.03 3.60 16.11
CA LEU A 357 -3.76 2.41 15.67
C LEU A 357 -4.32 1.56 16.82
N LEU A 358 -3.70 1.63 17.99
CA LEU A 358 -4.04 0.78 19.17
C LEU A 358 -5.20 1.35 20.00
N GLU A 359 -5.69 2.53 19.66
CA GLU A 359 -6.73 3.22 20.39
C GLU A 359 -7.76 3.82 19.44
N GLN A 360 -9.04 3.58 19.69
CA GLN A 360 -10.13 4.13 18.86
C GLN A 360 -10.50 5.51 19.36
N LYS A 361 -10.07 6.54 18.60
CA LYS A 361 -10.35 7.97 18.89
C LYS A 361 -10.76 8.70 17.62
N PRO A 362 -11.63 9.71 17.72
CA PRO A 362 -12.04 10.51 16.55
C PRO A 362 -10.87 11.25 15.88
N GLU A 363 -9.89 11.73 16.67
CA GLU A 363 -8.73 12.47 16.15
C GLU A 363 -7.80 11.63 15.28
N ASN A 364 -7.87 10.31 15.38
CA ASN A 364 -7.03 9.40 14.59
C ASN A 364 -7.26 9.51 13.07
N CYS A 365 -8.45 9.95 12.64
CA CYS A 365 -8.76 10.12 11.23
C CYS A 365 -8.57 11.56 10.71
N GLN A 366 -7.85 12.42 11.45
CA GLN A 366 -7.54 13.77 11.03
C GLN A 366 -6.42 13.80 9.99
N VAL A 367 -6.75 13.40 8.78
CA VAL A 367 -5.85 13.37 7.62
C VAL A 367 -6.51 13.98 6.40
N LEU A 368 -5.71 14.33 5.41
CA LEU A 368 -6.18 14.84 4.12
C LEU A 368 -6.36 13.66 3.14
N LYS A 369 -7.59 13.44 2.69
CA LYS A 369 -7.91 12.45 1.66
C LYS A 369 -7.72 13.05 0.27
N ILE A 370 -6.96 12.35 -0.56
CA ILE A 370 -6.72 12.67 -1.97
C ILE A 370 -7.23 11.49 -2.79
N ASN A 371 -8.23 11.71 -3.66
CA ASN A 371 -8.85 10.63 -4.44
C ASN A 371 -7.99 10.16 -5.61
N ASN A 372 -7.18 11.07 -6.18
CA ASN A 372 -6.23 10.76 -7.25
C ASN A 372 -4.86 11.34 -6.88
N PRO A 373 -3.82 10.53 -6.73
CA PRO A 373 -2.50 10.99 -6.33
C PRO A 373 -1.76 11.80 -7.41
N ILE A 374 -2.32 11.93 -8.62
CA ILE A 374 -1.77 12.78 -9.67
C ILE A 374 -2.45 14.15 -9.56
N LEU A 375 -1.70 15.13 -9.10
CA LEU A 375 -2.22 16.43 -8.69
C LEU A 375 -2.17 17.47 -9.84
N THR A 376 -3.23 18.23 -9.97
CA THR A 376 -3.23 19.43 -10.81
C THR A 376 -2.43 20.57 -10.14
N ASN A 377 -2.10 21.62 -10.90
CA ASN A 377 -1.48 22.82 -10.32
C ASN A 377 -2.41 23.48 -9.28
N THR A 378 -3.72 23.44 -9.50
CA THR A 378 -4.73 23.93 -8.53
C THR A 378 -4.70 23.13 -7.22
N ASP A 379 -4.58 21.80 -7.31
CA ASP A 379 -4.46 20.94 -6.13
C ASP A 379 -3.21 21.27 -5.33
N MET A 380 -2.07 21.50 -6.02
CA MET A 380 -0.83 21.93 -5.34
C MET A 380 -0.96 23.28 -4.66
N MET A 381 -1.64 24.24 -5.28
CA MET A 381 -1.91 25.53 -4.66
C MET A 381 -2.75 25.36 -3.39
N LYS A 382 -3.81 24.54 -3.44
CA LYS A 382 -4.62 24.19 -2.26
C LYS A 382 -3.76 23.62 -1.15
N ILE A 383 -2.93 22.63 -1.43
CA ILE A 383 -2.08 21.94 -0.44
C ILE A 383 -1.05 22.92 0.18
N LYS A 384 -0.38 23.73 -0.64
CA LYS A 384 0.62 24.69 -0.17
C LYS A 384 0.03 25.81 0.69
N SER A 385 -1.20 26.23 0.38
CA SER A 385 -1.91 27.31 1.11
C SER A 385 -2.79 26.78 2.24
N PHE A 386 -2.91 25.47 2.42
CA PHE A 386 -3.82 24.85 3.38
C PHE A 386 -3.46 25.21 4.82
N LYS A 387 -4.37 25.93 5.48
CA LYS A 387 -4.28 26.32 6.88
C LYS A 387 -5.50 25.79 7.61
N HIS A 388 -5.35 24.68 8.26
CA HIS A 388 -6.38 24.04 9.07
C HIS A 388 -5.70 23.47 10.32
N GLU A 389 -6.38 23.50 11.45
CA GLU A 389 -5.87 22.91 12.69
C GLU A 389 -5.48 21.43 12.45
N GLY A 390 -4.32 21.05 12.97
CA GLY A 390 -3.77 19.69 12.79
C GLY A 390 -3.00 19.49 11.48
N PHE A 391 -2.94 20.46 10.57
CA PHE A 391 -2.19 20.36 9.32
C PHE A 391 -1.16 21.46 9.18
N LYS A 392 0.04 21.07 8.79
CA LYS A 392 1.10 22.01 8.43
C LYS A 392 1.89 21.49 7.24
N THR A 393 1.83 22.25 6.15
CA THR A 393 2.60 21.98 4.95
C THR A 393 3.93 22.71 4.98
N ALA A 394 5.02 22.00 4.68
CA ALA A 394 6.34 22.57 4.46
C ALA A 394 6.79 22.27 3.03
N VAL A 395 7.36 23.26 2.36
CA VAL A 395 7.97 23.11 1.04
C VAL A 395 9.48 23.07 1.21
N VAL A 396 10.10 22.02 0.72
CA VAL A 396 11.56 21.83 0.74
C VAL A 396 12.06 21.71 -0.69
N SER A 397 13.02 22.56 -1.05
CA SER A 397 13.64 22.55 -2.36
C SER A 397 14.60 21.38 -2.53
N THR A 398 14.47 20.67 -3.64
CA THR A 398 15.42 19.63 -4.07
C THR A 398 16.54 20.17 -4.95
N LEU A 399 16.60 21.48 -5.16
CA LEU A 399 17.63 22.11 -5.95
C LEU A 399 18.95 22.21 -5.18
N TYR A 400 20.05 22.09 -5.89
CA TYR A 400 21.39 22.30 -5.37
C TYR A 400 22.27 23.03 -6.37
N TYR A 401 23.28 23.72 -5.87
CA TYR A 401 24.20 24.47 -6.72
C TYR A 401 25.10 23.52 -7.52
N LYS A 402 25.25 23.78 -8.83
CA LYS A 402 25.94 22.90 -9.80
C LYS A 402 27.37 22.46 -9.41
N SER A 403 28.07 23.21 -8.57
CA SER A 403 29.39 22.84 -8.06
C SER A 403 29.35 21.97 -6.79
N THR A 404 28.18 21.75 -6.23
CA THR A 404 28.00 20.91 -5.04
C THR A 404 27.93 19.45 -5.45
N LYS A 405 28.57 18.55 -4.71
CA LYS A 405 28.42 17.11 -4.92
C LYS A 405 27.03 16.64 -4.55
N LEU A 406 26.49 15.68 -5.29
CA LEU A 406 25.14 15.14 -5.09
C LEU A 406 24.93 14.59 -3.68
N GLU A 407 25.91 13.88 -3.12
CA GLU A 407 25.86 13.32 -1.77
C GLU A 407 25.62 14.42 -0.71
N ARG A 408 26.34 15.55 -0.83
CA ARG A 408 26.14 16.70 0.06
C ARG A 408 24.78 17.38 -0.13
N ALA A 409 24.26 17.37 -1.36
CA ALA A 409 22.93 17.88 -1.62
C ALA A 409 21.86 17.03 -0.93
N ILE A 410 22.02 15.70 -0.93
CA ILE A 410 21.13 14.76 -0.22
C ILE A 410 21.24 14.95 1.30
N ASP A 411 22.46 15.07 1.84
CA ASP A 411 22.66 15.33 3.29
C ASP A 411 21.94 16.62 3.72
N ARG A 412 22.06 17.70 2.91
CA ARG A 412 21.35 18.95 3.17
C ARG A 412 19.83 18.74 3.11
N LEU A 413 19.35 17.97 2.13
CA LEU A 413 17.93 17.66 2.00
C LEU A 413 17.38 17.00 3.27
N PHE A 414 18.13 16.04 3.86
CA PHE A 414 17.72 15.41 5.13
C PHE A 414 17.64 16.42 6.29
N VAL A 415 18.62 17.35 6.37
CA VAL A 415 18.60 18.39 7.41
C VAL A 415 17.37 19.30 7.29
N GLU A 416 17.01 19.71 6.06
CA GLU A 416 15.83 20.55 5.81
C GLU A 416 14.52 19.79 6.10
N VAL A 417 14.44 18.51 5.76
CA VAL A 417 13.30 17.65 6.08
C VAL A 417 13.15 17.48 7.59
N ASP A 418 14.22 17.19 8.30
CA ASP A 418 14.20 17.06 9.77
C ASP A 418 13.85 18.38 10.46
N LYS A 419 14.26 19.50 9.88
CA LYS A 419 13.85 20.84 10.35
C LYS A 419 12.36 21.05 10.19
N ALA A 420 11.82 20.78 8.99
CA ALA A 420 10.39 20.88 8.71
C ALA A 420 9.56 20.04 9.69
N PHE A 421 10.00 18.81 9.95
CA PHE A 421 9.36 17.90 10.91
C PHE A 421 9.38 18.49 12.34
N ARG A 422 10.54 18.99 12.83
CA ARG A 422 10.64 19.61 14.15
C ARG A 422 9.77 20.87 14.29
N GLU A 423 9.55 21.57 13.19
CA GLU A 423 8.65 22.73 13.15
C GLU A 423 7.17 22.33 13.09
N GLY A 424 6.86 21.04 13.11
CA GLY A 424 5.52 20.49 13.18
C GLY A 424 4.86 20.23 11.83
N ALA A 425 5.61 20.20 10.73
CA ALA A 425 5.07 19.79 9.44
C ALA A 425 4.63 18.32 9.46
N ASN A 426 3.49 18.03 8.85
CA ASN A 426 3.00 16.68 8.59
C ASN A 426 2.70 16.42 7.10
N ILE A 427 2.80 17.47 6.29
CA ILE A 427 2.80 17.39 4.82
C ILE A 427 4.08 18.03 4.32
N LEU A 428 4.89 17.24 3.61
CA LEU A 428 6.16 17.66 3.03
C LEU A 428 6.02 17.73 1.51
N VAL A 429 6.20 18.91 0.94
CA VAL A 429 6.29 19.10 -0.50
C VAL A 429 7.76 19.18 -0.90
N LEU A 430 8.26 18.16 -1.61
CA LEU A 430 9.56 18.22 -2.27
C LEU A 430 9.38 18.88 -3.63
N SER A 431 10.08 19.99 -3.88
CA SER A 431 9.88 20.79 -5.10
C SER A 431 11.20 21.04 -5.82
N ASP A 432 11.19 20.84 -7.14
CA ASP A 432 12.29 21.22 -8.02
C ASP A 432 12.00 22.49 -8.84
N ARG A 433 10.97 23.25 -8.48
CA ARG A 433 10.74 24.55 -9.12
C ARG A 433 11.92 25.50 -8.90
N GLY A 434 12.23 26.29 -9.92
CA GLY A 434 13.33 27.25 -9.87
C GLY A 434 14.64 26.72 -10.45
N VAL A 435 14.62 25.65 -11.24
CA VAL A 435 15.79 25.19 -12.02
C VAL A 435 16.29 26.33 -12.90
N ASP A 436 17.58 26.64 -12.80
CA ASP A 436 18.26 27.66 -13.58
C ASP A 436 19.69 27.21 -13.98
N GLU A 437 20.50 28.13 -14.51
CA GLU A 437 21.86 27.85 -14.96
C GLU A 437 22.83 27.44 -13.82
N ASN A 438 22.49 27.72 -12.57
CA ASN A 438 23.31 27.47 -11.39
C ASN A 438 22.72 26.41 -10.47
N HIS A 439 21.41 26.17 -10.52
CA HIS A 439 20.70 25.27 -9.63
C HIS A 439 20.11 24.09 -10.41
N MET A 440 20.58 22.91 -10.04
CA MET A 440 20.17 21.64 -10.61
C MET A 440 19.25 20.89 -9.64
N PRO A 441 18.25 20.12 -10.13
CA PRO A 441 17.45 19.29 -9.26
C PRO A 441 18.20 17.98 -8.90
N ILE A 442 18.03 17.52 -7.67
CA ILE A 442 18.26 16.11 -7.36
C ILE A 442 17.24 15.31 -8.18
N PRO A 443 17.65 14.24 -8.91
CA PRO A 443 16.68 13.41 -9.63
C PRO A 443 15.48 13.06 -8.73
N SER A 444 14.27 13.27 -9.20
CA SER A 444 13.07 13.22 -8.36
C SER A 444 12.87 11.87 -7.69
N LEU A 445 13.13 10.77 -8.40
CA LEU A 445 13.06 9.42 -7.84
C LEU A 445 14.09 9.23 -6.71
N LEU A 446 15.30 9.75 -6.88
CA LEU A 446 16.34 9.69 -5.84
C LEU A 446 15.95 10.52 -4.61
N ALA A 447 15.45 11.75 -4.83
CA ALA A 447 15.02 12.63 -3.74
C ALA A 447 13.89 11.99 -2.92
N VAL A 448 12.84 11.47 -3.59
CA VAL A 448 11.72 10.79 -2.93
C VAL A 448 12.19 9.56 -2.18
N SER A 449 12.95 8.67 -2.82
CA SER A 449 13.41 7.42 -2.21
C SER A 449 14.32 7.69 -1.02
N ALA A 450 15.29 8.61 -1.15
CA ALA A 450 16.22 8.96 -0.08
C ALA A 450 15.49 9.54 1.14
N VAL A 451 14.57 10.50 0.91
CA VAL A 451 13.76 11.09 1.99
C VAL A 451 12.84 10.05 2.62
N HIS A 452 12.16 9.23 1.83
CA HIS A 452 11.31 8.16 2.35
C HIS A 452 12.08 7.20 3.27
N GLN A 453 13.24 6.70 2.81
CA GLN A 453 14.07 5.80 3.61
C GLN A 453 14.67 6.49 4.85
N HIS A 454 15.00 7.78 4.76
CA HIS A 454 15.41 8.57 5.92
C HIS A 454 14.29 8.64 6.96
N LEU A 455 13.06 8.94 6.53
CA LEU A 455 11.89 8.99 7.40
C LEU A 455 11.53 7.62 8.01
N VAL A 456 11.67 6.52 7.26
CA VAL A 456 11.49 5.16 7.79
C VAL A 456 12.52 4.85 8.87
N LYS A 457 13.81 5.07 8.59
CA LYS A 457 14.90 4.82 9.54
C LYS A 457 14.79 5.66 10.83
N THR A 458 14.27 6.88 10.71
CA THR A 458 14.06 7.78 11.84
C THR A 458 12.65 7.69 12.42
N LYS A 459 11.84 6.69 11.97
CA LYS A 459 10.48 6.40 12.42
C LYS A 459 9.51 7.58 12.30
N LYS A 460 9.62 8.35 11.22
CA LYS A 460 8.80 9.54 10.94
C LYS A 460 7.89 9.39 9.72
N SER A 461 8.02 8.29 8.97
CA SER A 461 7.34 8.11 7.67
C SER A 461 5.82 8.15 7.76
N THR A 462 5.24 7.76 8.89
CA THR A 462 3.79 7.83 9.14
C THR A 462 3.33 9.15 9.80
N SER A 463 4.29 10.03 10.11
CA SER A 463 4.02 11.35 10.69
C SER A 463 4.24 12.50 9.69
N LEU A 464 4.90 12.24 8.56
CA LEU A 464 5.25 13.22 7.54
C LEU A 464 5.08 12.62 6.15
N ALA A 465 3.98 12.94 5.49
CA ALA A 465 3.69 12.46 4.14
C ALA A 465 4.46 13.25 3.08
N ILE A 466 4.96 12.56 2.04
CA ILE A 466 5.75 13.15 0.96
C ILE A 466 4.86 13.42 -0.26
N ILE A 467 4.77 14.67 -0.66
CA ILE A 467 4.20 15.10 -1.93
C ILE A 467 5.34 15.62 -2.82
N LEU A 468 5.37 15.20 -4.06
CA LEU A 468 6.37 15.64 -5.03
C LEU A 468 5.78 16.67 -5.99
N GLU A 469 6.44 17.81 -6.14
CA GLU A 469 6.20 18.80 -7.18
C GLU A 469 7.44 18.83 -8.09
N SER A 470 7.34 18.25 -9.30
CA SER A 470 8.51 18.05 -10.16
C SER A 470 8.20 18.25 -11.63
N GLY A 471 9.19 18.79 -12.34
CA GLY A 471 9.17 18.86 -13.79
C GLY A 471 9.57 17.56 -14.49
N GLU A 472 10.07 16.56 -13.76
CA GLU A 472 10.64 15.35 -14.35
C GLU A 472 9.58 14.30 -14.78
N PRO A 473 8.55 13.95 -13.97
CA PRO A 473 7.59 12.89 -14.31
C PRO A 473 6.64 13.32 -15.43
N ARG A 474 6.40 12.44 -16.41
CA ARG A 474 5.55 12.69 -17.57
C ARG A 474 4.91 11.46 -18.17
N GLU A 475 5.40 10.25 -17.85
CA GLU A 475 4.89 8.98 -18.36
C GLU A 475 4.47 8.09 -17.19
N VAL A 476 3.54 7.17 -17.42
CA VAL A 476 2.98 6.30 -16.37
C VAL A 476 4.06 5.61 -15.54
N HIS A 477 5.12 5.10 -16.19
CA HIS A 477 6.24 4.45 -15.52
C HIS A 477 6.92 5.35 -14.47
N HIS A 478 7.05 6.67 -14.76
CA HIS A 478 7.64 7.63 -13.82
C HIS A 478 6.81 7.76 -12.56
N PHE A 479 5.49 7.88 -12.71
CA PHE A 479 4.57 8.00 -11.58
C PHE A 479 4.51 6.69 -10.76
N ALA A 480 4.47 5.56 -11.45
CA ALA A 480 4.46 4.25 -10.79
C ALA A 480 5.71 4.04 -9.94
N THR A 481 6.90 4.38 -10.45
CA THR A 481 8.15 4.29 -9.68
C THR A 481 8.17 5.26 -8.50
N LEU A 482 7.74 6.51 -8.68
CA LEU A 482 7.69 7.50 -7.60
C LEU A 482 6.77 7.07 -6.45
N LEU A 483 5.56 6.59 -6.77
CA LEU A 483 4.65 6.05 -5.76
C LEU A 483 5.25 4.80 -5.08
N GLY A 484 5.83 3.89 -5.87
CA GLY A 484 6.48 2.68 -5.38
C GLY A 484 7.64 2.94 -4.44
N TYR A 485 8.31 4.09 -4.55
CA TYR A 485 9.40 4.50 -3.69
C TYR A 485 9.04 5.53 -2.62
N GLY A 486 7.75 5.81 -2.42
CA GLY A 486 7.26 6.47 -1.21
C GLY A 486 6.61 7.84 -1.39
N ALA A 487 6.44 8.36 -2.63
CA ALA A 487 5.60 9.53 -2.85
C ALA A 487 4.15 9.21 -2.52
N SER A 488 3.45 10.09 -1.83
CA SER A 488 2.01 9.98 -1.56
C SER A 488 1.18 10.56 -2.70
N ALA A 489 1.64 11.67 -3.29
CA ALA A 489 1.03 12.30 -4.44
C ALA A 489 2.08 13.07 -5.24
N ILE A 490 1.78 13.35 -6.50
CA ILE A 490 2.74 13.92 -7.44
C ILE A 490 2.05 15.00 -8.29
N ASN A 491 2.65 16.19 -8.35
CA ASN A 491 2.27 17.23 -9.29
C ASN A 491 3.32 17.34 -10.41
N PRO A 492 3.01 16.91 -11.63
CA PRO A 492 3.91 16.96 -12.78
C PRO A 492 3.82 18.31 -13.48
N TYR A 493 4.21 19.40 -12.82
CA TYR A 493 3.91 20.75 -13.29
C TYR A 493 4.38 21.03 -14.72
N LEU A 494 5.54 20.50 -15.13
CA LEU A 494 6.07 20.74 -16.48
C LEU A 494 5.33 19.94 -17.56
N ALA A 495 4.84 18.74 -17.23
CA ALA A 495 3.96 18.00 -18.14
C ALA A 495 2.64 18.75 -18.37
N LEU A 496 2.08 19.36 -17.30
CA LEU A 496 0.88 20.21 -17.41
C LEU A 496 1.14 21.49 -18.21
N GLU A 497 2.30 22.11 -18.03
CA GLU A 497 2.75 23.23 -18.86
C GLU A 497 2.96 22.84 -20.33
N THR A 498 3.40 21.62 -20.58
CA THR A 498 3.54 21.07 -21.93
C THR A 498 2.17 20.87 -22.61
N ILE A 499 1.14 20.48 -21.84
CA ILE A 499 -0.23 20.42 -22.34
C ILE A 499 -0.73 21.83 -22.75
N HIS A 500 -0.42 22.85 -21.93
CA HIS A 500 -0.75 24.24 -22.26
C HIS A 500 -0.09 24.67 -23.56
N GLU A 501 1.19 24.36 -23.75
CA GLU A 501 1.92 24.65 -25.00
C GLU A 501 1.32 23.93 -26.21
N LEU A 502 0.91 22.67 -26.06
CA LEU A 502 0.25 21.92 -27.13
C LEU A 502 -1.05 22.60 -27.61
N ILE A 503 -1.79 23.21 -26.68
CA ILE A 503 -3.01 23.95 -26.97
C ILE A 503 -2.68 25.29 -27.64
N ASP A 504 -1.75 26.05 -27.08
CA ASP A 504 -1.31 27.35 -27.64
C ASP A 504 -0.77 27.23 -29.07
N SER A 505 -0.05 26.14 -29.35
CA SER A 505 0.51 25.85 -30.68
C SER A 505 -0.49 25.19 -31.66
N HIS A 506 -1.74 25.04 -31.28
CA HIS A 506 -2.79 24.33 -32.04
C HIS A 506 -2.46 22.87 -32.38
N MET A 507 -1.57 22.24 -31.63
CA MET A 507 -1.28 20.81 -31.76
C MET A 507 -2.27 19.93 -30.98
N LEU A 508 -3.02 20.53 -30.07
CA LEU A 508 -4.11 19.92 -29.32
C LEU A 508 -5.30 20.87 -29.28
N GLU A 509 -6.38 20.52 -29.98
CA GLU A 509 -7.64 21.27 -29.97
C GLU A 509 -8.57 20.77 -28.89
N LYS A 510 -8.35 21.24 -27.65
CA LYS A 510 -9.13 20.83 -26.47
C LYS A 510 -9.05 21.90 -25.39
N ASP A 511 -10.08 21.98 -24.54
CA ASP A 511 -10.02 22.79 -23.34
C ASP A 511 -8.90 22.33 -22.42
N TYR A 512 -8.17 23.28 -21.81
CA TYR A 512 -7.00 22.97 -20.97
C TYR A 512 -7.37 22.07 -19.77
N TYR A 513 -8.44 22.39 -19.05
CA TYR A 513 -8.84 21.62 -17.88
C TYR A 513 -9.28 20.20 -18.27
N ALA A 514 -10.04 20.06 -19.35
CA ALA A 514 -10.42 18.75 -19.88
C ALA A 514 -9.19 17.95 -20.36
N ALA A 515 -8.20 18.61 -20.96
CA ALA A 515 -6.97 17.95 -21.38
C ALA A 515 -6.12 17.47 -20.18
N VAL A 516 -6.03 18.26 -19.11
CA VAL A 516 -5.35 17.89 -17.86
C VAL A 516 -6.08 16.75 -17.16
N ASP A 517 -7.42 16.80 -17.10
CA ASP A 517 -8.21 15.73 -16.51
C ASP A 517 -8.02 14.40 -17.25
N ASP A 518 -8.02 14.42 -18.59
CA ASP A 518 -7.76 13.23 -19.39
C ASP A 518 -6.32 12.73 -19.26
N TYR A 519 -5.33 13.62 -19.20
CA TYR A 519 -3.96 13.23 -18.91
C TYR A 519 -3.83 12.54 -17.53
N ASN A 520 -4.40 13.13 -16.49
CA ASN A 520 -4.39 12.54 -15.15
C ASN A 520 -5.14 11.21 -15.10
N HIS A 521 -6.27 11.10 -15.85
CA HIS A 521 -7.01 9.84 -15.98
C HIS A 521 -6.18 8.76 -16.67
N ALA A 522 -5.48 9.09 -17.76
CA ALA A 522 -4.58 8.16 -18.44
C ALA A 522 -3.47 7.65 -17.51
N VAL A 523 -2.85 8.55 -16.74
CA VAL A 523 -1.78 8.21 -15.81
C VAL A 523 -2.28 7.28 -14.72
N ILE A 524 -3.39 7.63 -14.04
CA ILE A 524 -3.89 6.80 -12.93
C ILE A 524 -4.39 5.44 -13.42
N SER A 525 -5.02 5.38 -14.58
CA SER A 525 -5.46 4.13 -15.19
C SER A 525 -4.27 3.21 -15.53
N GLY A 526 -3.19 3.78 -16.03
CA GLY A 526 -1.93 3.06 -16.28
C GLY A 526 -1.30 2.53 -14.98
N ILE A 527 -1.28 3.33 -13.91
CA ILE A 527 -0.78 2.90 -12.58
C ILE A 527 -1.65 1.76 -12.02
N VAL A 528 -2.97 1.88 -12.11
CA VAL A 528 -3.90 0.82 -11.71
C VAL A 528 -3.59 -0.47 -12.47
N LYS A 529 -3.35 -0.39 -13.78
CA LYS A 529 -2.99 -1.55 -14.59
C LYS A 529 -1.67 -2.18 -14.16
N ILE A 530 -0.67 -1.38 -13.81
CA ILE A 530 0.62 -1.85 -13.28
C ILE A 530 0.40 -2.57 -11.94
N ALA A 531 -0.33 -1.95 -11.00
CA ALA A 531 -0.64 -2.53 -9.71
C ALA A 531 -1.42 -3.85 -9.85
N SER A 532 -2.45 -3.87 -10.70
CA SER A 532 -3.27 -5.06 -10.98
C SER A 532 -2.45 -6.23 -11.50
N LYS A 533 -1.46 -5.99 -12.37
CA LYS A 533 -0.55 -7.04 -12.85
C LYS A 533 0.31 -7.65 -11.73
N MET A 534 0.56 -6.90 -10.68
CA MET A 534 1.27 -7.36 -9.49
C MET A 534 0.34 -7.92 -8.41
N GLY A 535 -0.96 -8.02 -8.69
CA GLY A 535 -1.95 -8.48 -7.72
C GLY A 535 -2.18 -7.49 -6.58
N ILE A 536 -1.87 -6.20 -6.78
CA ILE A 536 -2.06 -5.13 -5.80
C ILE A 536 -3.30 -4.33 -6.18
N SER A 537 -4.19 -4.13 -5.21
CA SER A 537 -5.52 -3.56 -5.45
C SER A 537 -5.67 -2.11 -5.01
N THR A 538 -4.79 -1.58 -4.16
CA THR A 538 -4.88 -0.20 -3.69
C THR A 538 -3.59 0.56 -3.91
N ILE A 539 -3.70 1.85 -4.27
CA ILE A 539 -2.52 2.73 -4.36
C ILE A 539 -1.89 2.94 -2.97
N GLN A 540 -2.70 2.93 -1.92
CA GLN A 540 -2.20 3.02 -0.54
C GLN A 540 -1.24 1.87 -0.18
N SER A 541 -1.52 0.66 -0.65
CA SER A 541 -0.64 -0.51 -0.47
C SER A 541 0.55 -0.48 -1.43
N TYR A 542 0.34 0.03 -2.65
CA TYR A 542 1.37 0.18 -3.66
C TYR A 542 2.46 1.17 -3.23
N GLN A 543 2.06 2.23 -2.52
CA GLN A 543 2.95 3.26 -2.02
C GLN A 543 4.03 2.69 -1.10
N GLY A 544 5.30 2.87 -1.50
CA GLY A 544 6.44 2.37 -0.75
C GLY A 544 6.70 0.86 -0.87
N SER A 545 5.96 0.15 -1.72
CA SER A 545 6.12 -1.31 -1.89
C SER A 545 7.44 -1.72 -2.55
N GLN A 546 8.12 -0.80 -3.26
CA GLN A 546 9.44 -1.01 -3.88
C GLN A 546 9.49 -2.23 -4.80
N ILE A 547 8.44 -2.46 -5.57
CA ILE A 547 8.30 -3.61 -6.49
C ILE A 547 9.05 -3.41 -7.81
N PHE A 548 10.18 -2.77 -7.76
CA PHE A 548 11.06 -2.52 -8.89
C PHE A 548 12.47 -3.03 -8.60
N GLU A 549 13.17 -3.38 -9.66
CA GLU A 549 14.57 -3.73 -9.65
C GLU A 549 15.37 -2.68 -10.42
N ALA A 550 16.45 -2.18 -9.82
CA ALA A 550 17.37 -1.28 -10.49
C ALA A 550 18.36 -2.07 -11.33
N ILE A 551 18.42 -1.79 -12.63
CA ILE A 551 19.30 -2.49 -13.57
C ILE A 551 20.26 -1.48 -14.19
N GLY A 552 21.57 -1.76 -14.12
CA GLY A 552 22.62 -0.92 -14.70
C GLY A 552 23.05 0.26 -13.82
N ILE A 553 22.72 0.20 -12.53
CA ILE A 553 23.23 1.10 -11.48
C ILE A 553 24.12 0.26 -10.56
N SER A 554 25.34 0.76 -10.26
CA SER A 554 26.30 0.09 -9.38
C SER A 554 26.01 0.36 -7.89
#